data_32779bb68b1e8ea3e05c666ec3d01c47
#
_entry.id   32779bb68b1e8ea3e05c666ec3d01c47
#
_cell.length_a   1.000
_cell.length_b   1.000
_cell.length_c   1.000
_cell.angle_alpha   90.00
_cell.angle_beta   90.00
_cell.angle_gamma   90.00
#
_symmetry.space_group_name_H-M   'P 1'
#
loop_
_entity.id
_entity.type
_entity.pdbx_description
1 polymer ?
#
loop_
_entity_poly.entity_id
_entity_poly.type
_entity_poly.pdbx_seq_one_letter_code
_entity_poly.pdbx_strand_id
1 'polypeptide(L)'
;VAPRAVGPYEILSVIGRGGIGTVYRARHRESGQLAAVKVLGPAPAIEATAARRLAREFEVLRSLDHPNVVRVYEAGVSEGYSFLAMELVRGLDLRAYLSPALDREAPSPTSPREPSSAGGHTDPGTIPPVAVGPAAIRALAAMLDEPETAPEGCAPPESSPGIAPAPAQPASPETLEALNRPARLFRLRAALGQVADALAYVHGLGFVHRDLKPSNVMVDDDRRARLMDFGLVKLASERDESITLQGRVVGTYRYMSPEQAQGLPVDARSDLYSLGVILYELLAGVPPFCGPDAARLWQEILHARPPPLLSVNPGADPALVRIAERLLEKDPDRRFRRAEEIRAALAG
;
A
#
# COMPACT_ATOMS: atom_id res chain seq x y z
N VAL A 1 7.22 -19.79 -18.30
CA VAL A 1 6.75 -19.12 -19.53
C VAL A 1 5.60 -18.21 -19.09
N ALA A 2 5.64 -16.93 -19.49
CA ALA A 2 4.54 -16.02 -19.19
C ALA A 2 3.26 -16.49 -19.91
N PRO A 3 2.08 -16.47 -19.26
CA PRO A 3 0.83 -16.82 -19.91
C PRO A 3 0.57 -15.85 -21.06
N ARG A 4 0.00 -16.33 -22.18
CA ARG A 4 -0.40 -15.47 -23.30
C ARG A 4 -1.69 -14.71 -23.01
N ALA A 5 -2.51 -15.27 -22.16
CA ALA A 5 -3.78 -14.68 -21.72
C ALA A 5 -4.12 -15.15 -20.30
N VAL A 6 -4.95 -14.37 -19.61
CA VAL A 6 -5.47 -14.71 -18.28
C VAL A 6 -6.92 -14.22 -18.23
N GLY A 7 -7.88 -15.13 -18.11
CA GLY A 7 -9.29 -14.82 -18.26
C GLY A 7 -9.58 -14.10 -19.59
N PRO A 8 -10.32 -12.98 -19.58
CA PRO A 8 -10.62 -12.21 -20.79
C PRO A 8 -9.47 -11.27 -21.21
N TYR A 9 -8.30 -11.32 -20.54
CA TYR A 9 -7.19 -10.40 -20.76
C TYR A 9 -6.08 -11.03 -21.60
N GLU A 10 -5.70 -10.38 -22.71
CA GLU A 10 -4.51 -10.67 -23.47
C GLU A 10 -3.30 -10.01 -22.80
N ILE A 11 -2.25 -10.78 -22.50
CA ILE A 11 -1.04 -10.29 -21.85
C ILE A 11 -0.14 -9.60 -22.89
N LEU A 12 0.23 -8.35 -22.63
CA LEU A 12 1.07 -7.55 -23.52
C LEU A 12 2.53 -7.50 -23.05
N SER A 13 2.75 -7.23 -21.75
CA SER A 13 4.10 -7.13 -21.18
C SER A 13 4.08 -7.30 -19.67
N VAL A 14 5.22 -7.64 -19.09
CA VAL A 14 5.43 -7.60 -17.63
C VAL A 14 5.68 -6.16 -17.21
N ILE A 15 5.02 -5.68 -16.17
CA ILE A 15 5.23 -4.35 -15.57
C ILE A 15 5.79 -4.42 -14.14
N GLY A 16 5.64 -5.56 -13.47
CA GLY A 16 6.20 -5.76 -12.13
C GLY A 16 6.28 -7.23 -11.74
N ARG A 17 7.27 -7.56 -10.89
CA ARG A 17 7.38 -8.87 -10.27
C ARG A 17 7.54 -8.68 -8.77
N GLY A 18 6.72 -9.37 -7.98
CA GLY A 18 6.77 -9.34 -6.53
C GLY A 18 6.80 -10.74 -5.93
N GLY A 19 6.96 -10.82 -4.62
CA GLY A 19 7.02 -12.11 -3.91
C GLY A 19 5.76 -12.97 -4.06
N ILE A 20 4.62 -12.34 -4.32
CA ILE A 20 3.30 -13.00 -4.35
C ILE A 20 2.79 -13.23 -5.79
N GLY A 21 3.45 -12.65 -6.80
CA GLY A 21 3.00 -12.81 -8.19
C GLY A 21 3.64 -11.84 -9.17
N THR A 22 3.18 -11.89 -10.40
CA THR A 22 3.64 -11.02 -11.49
C THR A 22 2.50 -10.12 -11.94
N VAL A 23 2.78 -8.83 -12.13
CA VAL A 23 1.83 -7.86 -12.68
C VAL A 23 2.15 -7.65 -14.15
N TYR A 24 1.11 -7.77 -14.96
CA TYR A 24 1.20 -7.63 -16.41
C TYR A 24 0.39 -6.41 -16.87
N ARG A 25 0.88 -5.73 -17.87
CA ARG A 25 0.06 -4.90 -18.74
C ARG A 25 -0.71 -5.81 -19.66
N ALA A 26 -2.01 -5.66 -19.71
CA ALA A 26 -2.90 -6.51 -20.49
C ALA A 26 -3.97 -5.68 -21.19
N ARG A 27 -4.66 -6.31 -22.14
CA ARG A 27 -5.80 -5.74 -22.88
C ARG A 27 -7.00 -6.64 -22.73
N HIS A 28 -8.12 -6.08 -22.32
CA HIS A 28 -9.38 -6.83 -22.32
C HIS A 28 -9.83 -7.12 -23.76
N ARG A 29 -10.09 -8.37 -24.08
CA ARG A 29 -10.30 -8.82 -25.48
C ARG A 29 -11.52 -8.21 -26.13
N GLU A 30 -12.61 -8.02 -25.42
CA GLU A 30 -13.86 -7.48 -25.96
C GLU A 30 -13.86 -5.96 -26.04
N SER A 31 -13.49 -5.27 -24.93
CA SER A 31 -13.53 -3.81 -24.86
C SER A 31 -12.29 -3.11 -25.40
N GLY A 32 -11.17 -3.82 -25.58
CA GLY A 32 -9.89 -3.24 -25.93
C GLY A 32 -9.21 -2.44 -24.80
N GLN A 33 -9.84 -2.34 -23.64
CA GLN A 33 -9.35 -1.55 -22.51
C GLN A 33 -8.03 -2.11 -21.98
N LEU A 34 -7.08 -1.21 -21.68
CA LEU A 34 -5.84 -1.58 -21.02
C LEU A 34 -6.07 -1.72 -19.51
N ALA A 35 -5.47 -2.75 -18.94
CA ALA A 35 -5.54 -3.08 -17.52
C ALA A 35 -4.16 -3.51 -16.99
N ALA A 36 -3.97 -3.37 -15.69
CA ALA A 36 -2.94 -4.08 -14.95
C ALA A 36 -3.55 -5.39 -14.42
N VAL A 37 -2.95 -6.53 -14.78
CA VAL A 37 -3.42 -7.86 -14.33
C VAL A 37 -2.36 -8.47 -13.44
N LYS A 38 -2.66 -8.58 -12.16
CA LYS A 38 -1.82 -9.25 -11.17
C LYS A 38 -2.15 -10.73 -11.17
N VAL A 39 -1.20 -11.56 -11.56
CA VAL A 39 -1.34 -13.01 -11.58
C VAL A 39 -0.59 -13.56 -10.38
N LEU A 40 -1.31 -14.23 -9.51
CA LEU A 40 -0.76 -14.94 -8.36
C LEU A 40 -0.22 -16.29 -8.82
N GLY A 41 0.80 -16.81 -8.14
CA GLY A 41 1.33 -18.15 -8.44
C GLY A 41 0.24 -19.23 -8.43
N PRO A 42 0.56 -20.45 -8.94
CA PRO A 42 -0.40 -21.55 -8.90
C PRO A 42 -0.84 -21.71 -7.45
N ALA A 43 -2.15 -21.52 -7.25
CA ALA A 43 -2.73 -21.63 -5.93
C ALA A 43 -2.50 -23.08 -5.45
N PRO A 44 -1.81 -23.33 -4.31
CA PRO A 44 -2.08 -24.54 -3.56
C PRO A 44 -3.60 -24.55 -3.39
N ALA A 45 -4.22 -25.72 -3.40
CA ALA A 45 -5.68 -25.84 -3.29
C ALA A 45 -6.17 -24.93 -2.16
N ILE A 46 -6.67 -23.72 -2.56
CA ILE A 46 -7.11 -22.72 -1.58
C ILE A 46 -8.30 -23.39 -0.89
N GLU A 47 -8.20 -23.61 0.41
CA GLU A 47 -9.33 -24.13 1.19
C GLU A 47 -10.57 -23.28 0.85
N ALA A 48 -11.70 -23.93 0.70
CA ALA A 48 -12.95 -23.29 0.27
C ALA A 48 -13.27 -22.02 1.11
N THR A 49 -12.83 -21.97 2.35
CA THR A 49 -12.97 -20.84 3.27
C THR A 49 -12.13 -19.63 2.86
N ALA A 50 -10.88 -19.83 2.43
CA ALA A 50 -9.99 -18.76 1.98
C ALA A 50 -10.46 -18.19 0.62
N ALA A 51 -10.94 -19.05 -0.28
CA ALA A 51 -11.53 -18.62 -1.55
C ALA A 51 -12.77 -17.73 -1.34
N ARG A 52 -13.59 -18.03 -0.32
CA ARG A 52 -14.77 -17.23 0.04
C ARG A 52 -14.44 -15.87 0.62
N ARG A 53 -13.45 -15.81 1.52
CA ARG A 53 -12.95 -14.53 2.07
C ARG A 53 -12.44 -13.66 0.93
N LEU A 54 -11.63 -14.22 0.04
CA LEU A 54 -11.09 -13.52 -1.11
C LEU A 54 -12.20 -12.97 -2.03
N ALA A 55 -13.23 -13.78 -2.31
CA ALA A 55 -14.36 -13.36 -3.14
C ALA A 55 -15.17 -12.22 -2.51
N ARG A 56 -15.40 -12.27 -1.18
CA ARG A 56 -16.13 -11.22 -0.47
C ARG A 56 -15.36 -9.91 -0.42
N GLU A 57 -14.06 -9.97 -0.15
CA GLU A 57 -13.21 -8.79 -0.15
C GLU A 57 -13.07 -8.20 -1.56
N PHE A 58 -13.03 -9.06 -2.58
CA PHE A 58 -13.04 -8.61 -3.96
C PHE A 58 -14.29 -7.82 -4.33
N GLU A 59 -15.49 -8.31 -3.98
CA GLU A 59 -16.75 -7.59 -4.26
C GLU A 59 -16.75 -6.19 -3.66
N VAL A 60 -16.14 -6.04 -2.52
CA VAL A 60 -16.02 -4.73 -1.89
C VAL A 60 -14.98 -3.87 -2.59
N LEU A 61 -13.81 -4.42 -2.92
CA LEU A 61 -12.80 -3.66 -3.68
C LEU A 61 -13.33 -3.18 -5.02
N ARG A 62 -14.17 -3.99 -5.66
CA ARG A 62 -14.85 -3.62 -6.91
C ARG A 62 -15.82 -2.47 -6.74
N SER A 63 -16.41 -2.32 -5.55
CA SER A 63 -17.35 -1.23 -5.24
C SER A 63 -16.65 0.08 -4.88
N LEU A 64 -15.32 0.07 -4.67
CA LEU A 64 -14.57 1.28 -4.35
C LEU A 64 -14.53 2.23 -5.55
N ASP A 65 -15.03 3.43 -5.35
CA ASP A 65 -15.00 4.51 -6.34
C ASP A 65 -14.52 5.80 -5.68
N HIS A 66 -13.21 6.05 -5.78
CA HIS A 66 -12.56 7.21 -5.21
C HIS A 66 -11.39 7.65 -6.09
N PRO A 67 -11.15 8.96 -6.32
CA PRO A 67 -10.11 9.45 -7.22
C PRO A 67 -8.67 9.03 -6.81
N ASN A 68 -8.46 8.72 -5.54
CA ASN A 68 -7.16 8.31 -5.02
C ASN A 68 -7.09 6.81 -4.68
N VAL A 69 -8.02 6.00 -5.16
CA VAL A 69 -8.00 4.53 -5.06
C VAL A 69 -8.02 3.93 -6.46
N VAL A 70 -7.15 2.96 -6.72
CA VAL A 70 -7.12 2.25 -8.00
C VAL A 70 -8.38 1.41 -8.13
N ARG A 71 -9.09 1.58 -9.24
CA ARG A 71 -10.31 0.83 -9.52
C ARG A 71 -9.99 -0.62 -9.85
N VAL A 72 -10.68 -1.54 -9.20
CA VAL A 72 -10.61 -2.98 -9.49
C VAL A 72 -11.73 -3.35 -10.45
N TYR A 73 -11.37 -4.03 -11.55
CA TYR A 73 -12.33 -4.41 -12.59
C TYR A 73 -12.88 -5.82 -12.38
N GLU A 74 -11.97 -6.78 -12.15
CA GLU A 74 -12.31 -8.18 -12.11
C GLU A 74 -11.28 -8.98 -11.29
N ALA A 75 -11.74 -10.04 -10.63
CA ALA A 75 -10.88 -11.10 -10.12
C ALA A 75 -11.45 -12.45 -10.54
N GLY A 76 -10.56 -13.41 -10.71
CA GLY A 76 -10.98 -14.74 -11.15
C GLY A 76 -9.88 -15.77 -11.06
N VAL A 77 -10.21 -16.96 -11.52
CA VAL A 77 -9.26 -18.07 -11.69
C VAL A 77 -9.28 -18.47 -13.17
N SER A 78 -8.12 -18.53 -13.79
CA SER A 78 -7.95 -18.96 -15.18
C SER A 78 -6.77 -19.90 -15.26
N GLU A 79 -6.96 -21.09 -15.86
CA GLU A 79 -5.93 -22.13 -16.03
C GLU A 79 -5.18 -22.49 -14.72
N GLY A 80 -5.89 -22.46 -13.58
CA GLY A 80 -5.31 -22.75 -12.25
C GLY A 80 -4.54 -21.58 -11.61
N TYR A 81 -4.53 -20.40 -12.22
CA TYR A 81 -3.95 -19.18 -11.67
C TYR A 81 -5.04 -18.23 -11.19
N SER A 82 -4.89 -17.71 -10.00
CA SER A 82 -5.75 -16.60 -9.53
C SER A 82 -5.25 -15.29 -10.12
N PHE A 83 -6.16 -14.42 -10.53
CA PHE A 83 -5.80 -13.10 -11.06
C PHE A 83 -6.70 -11.99 -10.52
N LEU A 84 -6.15 -10.78 -10.52
CA LEU A 84 -6.84 -9.54 -10.21
C LEU A 84 -6.55 -8.53 -11.33
N ALA A 85 -7.60 -8.10 -12.02
CA ALA A 85 -7.51 -7.05 -13.04
C ALA A 85 -7.94 -5.71 -12.46
N MET A 86 -7.13 -4.67 -12.71
CA MET A 86 -7.32 -3.35 -12.15
C MET A 86 -6.93 -2.26 -13.17
N GLU A 87 -7.25 -1.04 -12.84
CA GLU A 87 -6.87 0.14 -13.59
C GLU A 87 -5.34 0.19 -13.78
N LEU A 88 -4.93 0.42 -15.02
CA LEU A 88 -3.52 0.62 -15.34
C LEU A 88 -3.12 2.07 -15.06
N VAL A 89 -2.53 2.34 -13.92
CA VAL A 89 -1.98 3.65 -13.58
C VAL A 89 -0.66 3.87 -14.30
N ARG A 90 -0.57 4.95 -15.08
CA ARG A 90 0.69 5.42 -15.67
C ARG A 90 1.30 6.43 -14.73
N GLY A 91 2.54 6.21 -14.31
CA GLY A 91 3.19 7.08 -13.35
C GLY A 91 4.33 6.38 -12.62
N LEU A 92 4.69 6.93 -11.48
CA LEU A 92 5.77 6.46 -10.62
C LEU A 92 5.22 6.00 -9.28
N ASP A 93 5.88 5.06 -8.61
CA ASP A 93 5.59 4.81 -7.21
C ASP A 93 5.97 6.04 -6.36
N LEU A 94 5.43 6.11 -5.14
CA LEU A 94 5.59 7.26 -4.27
C LEU A 94 7.07 7.60 -4.00
N ARG A 95 7.94 6.59 -3.86
CA ARG A 95 9.36 6.79 -3.62
C ARG A 95 10.06 7.38 -4.85
N ALA A 96 9.81 6.84 -6.03
CA ALA A 96 10.35 7.33 -7.29
C ALA A 96 9.83 8.75 -7.59
N TYR A 97 8.54 9.01 -7.39
CA TYR A 97 7.93 10.34 -7.55
C TYR A 97 8.54 11.41 -6.64
N LEU A 98 8.92 11.03 -5.41
CA LEU A 98 9.55 11.92 -4.43
C LEU A 98 11.08 11.80 -4.42
N SER A 99 11.65 11.12 -5.41
CA SER A 99 13.11 11.07 -5.55
C SER A 99 13.69 12.46 -5.79
N PRO A 100 14.78 12.84 -5.11
CA PRO A 100 15.48 14.10 -5.37
C PRO A 100 16.01 14.25 -6.79
N ALA A 101 16.17 13.15 -7.52
CA ALA A 101 16.63 13.16 -8.91
C ALA A 101 15.63 13.85 -9.85
N LEU A 102 14.32 13.72 -9.61
CA LEU A 102 13.28 14.37 -10.40
C LEU A 102 13.36 15.91 -10.36
N ASP A 103 13.90 16.49 -9.31
CA ASP A 103 14.06 17.94 -9.19
C ASP A 103 15.25 18.47 -9.99
N ARG A 104 16.18 17.61 -10.43
CA ARG A 104 17.35 17.99 -11.23
C ARG A 104 17.02 18.05 -12.72
N GLU A 105 15.98 17.35 -13.16
CA GLU A 105 15.55 17.27 -14.58
C GLU A 105 14.46 18.28 -14.95
N ALA A 106 13.92 19.04 -13.99
CA ALA A 106 12.95 20.09 -14.29
C ALA A 106 13.66 21.23 -15.05
N PRO A 107 13.29 21.54 -16.31
CA PRO A 107 13.81 22.69 -17.00
C PRO A 107 13.40 23.95 -16.23
N SER A 108 14.34 24.91 -16.11
CA SER A 108 14.07 26.24 -15.55
C SER A 108 12.83 26.83 -16.23
N PRO A 109 11.98 27.57 -15.50
CA PRO A 109 10.73 28.11 -16.03
C PRO A 109 11.03 29.32 -16.93
N THR A 110 11.41 29.06 -18.18
CA THR A 110 11.53 30.07 -19.23
C THR A 110 10.90 29.53 -20.49
N SER A 111 9.58 29.66 -20.59
CA SER A 111 8.79 30.02 -21.78
C SER A 111 7.32 29.68 -21.56
N PRO A 112 6.38 30.57 -21.86
CA PRO A 112 4.96 30.28 -21.77
C PRO A 112 4.59 29.25 -22.84
N ARG A 113 4.04 28.10 -22.43
CA ARG A 113 3.37 27.19 -23.35
C ARG A 113 2.06 27.81 -23.76
N GLU A 114 1.91 28.04 -25.06
CA GLU A 114 0.61 28.36 -25.67
C GLU A 114 -0.42 27.26 -25.38
N PRO A 115 -1.70 27.61 -25.18
CA PRO A 115 -2.74 26.63 -24.95
C PRO A 115 -3.02 25.84 -26.22
N SER A 116 -2.65 24.56 -26.24
CA SER A 116 -3.05 23.61 -27.27
C SER A 116 -4.56 23.37 -27.12
N SER A 117 -5.26 23.63 -28.21
CA SER A 117 -6.71 23.53 -28.42
C SER A 117 -7.30 22.18 -28.00
N ALA A 118 -8.49 22.30 -27.39
CA ALA A 118 -9.37 21.26 -26.95
C ALA A 118 -9.55 20.10 -27.95
N GLY A 119 -9.08 18.92 -27.56
CA GLY A 119 -9.53 17.64 -28.11
C GLY A 119 -10.52 17.03 -27.14
N GLY A 120 -11.78 16.85 -27.58
CA GLY A 120 -12.86 16.33 -26.78
C GLY A 120 -12.53 14.98 -26.16
N HIS A 121 -12.67 14.87 -24.85
CA HIS A 121 -12.70 13.60 -24.13
C HIS A 121 -14.04 12.92 -24.43
N THR A 122 -14.02 11.97 -25.35
CA THR A 122 -15.03 10.91 -25.39
C THR A 122 -14.78 9.98 -24.23
N ASP A 123 -15.72 9.92 -23.34
CA ASP A 123 -15.83 8.97 -22.23
C ASP A 123 -15.65 7.53 -22.77
N PRO A 124 -14.61 6.78 -22.40
CA PRO A 124 -14.47 5.41 -22.84
C PRO A 124 -15.51 4.57 -22.10
N GLY A 125 -16.48 4.07 -22.85
CA GLY A 125 -17.65 3.32 -22.42
C GLY A 125 -17.44 2.46 -21.19
N THR A 126 -18.32 2.63 -20.24
CA THR A 126 -18.53 1.79 -19.07
C THR A 126 -18.62 0.34 -19.51
N ILE A 127 -17.70 -0.53 -19.07
CA ILE A 127 -17.82 -1.98 -19.27
C ILE A 127 -19.08 -2.40 -18.54
N PRO A 128 -20.05 -3.04 -19.23
CA PRO A 128 -21.18 -3.61 -18.53
C PRO A 128 -20.65 -4.68 -17.56
N PRO A 129 -21.21 -4.77 -16.34
CA PRO A 129 -20.75 -5.74 -15.36
C PRO A 129 -20.96 -7.14 -15.93
N VAL A 130 -19.89 -7.90 -16.14
CA VAL A 130 -19.99 -9.34 -16.37
C VAL A 130 -20.44 -9.94 -15.06
N ALA A 131 -21.72 -10.28 -14.99
CA ALA A 131 -22.33 -10.90 -13.83
C ALA A 131 -21.68 -12.27 -13.59
N VAL A 132 -20.90 -12.38 -12.54
CA VAL A 132 -20.71 -13.67 -11.87
C VAL A 132 -22.11 -14.05 -11.39
N GLY A 133 -22.69 -15.10 -12.01
CA GLY A 133 -24.11 -15.41 -11.86
C GLY A 133 -24.50 -15.58 -10.39
N PRO A 134 -25.70 -15.11 -9.97
CA PRO A 134 -26.19 -15.19 -8.59
C PRO A 134 -26.17 -16.62 -7.99
N ALA A 135 -26.09 -17.64 -8.84
CA ALA A 135 -25.97 -19.03 -8.43
C ALA A 135 -24.60 -19.38 -7.83
N ALA A 136 -23.50 -18.82 -8.35
CA ALA A 136 -22.17 -19.03 -7.80
C ALA A 136 -22.02 -18.31 -6.44
N ILE A 137 -22.63 -17.13 -6.30
CA ILE A 137 -22.63 -16.34 -5.06
C ILE A 137 -23.51 -17.01 -3.99
N ARG A 138 -24.68 -17.57 -4.36
CA ARG A 138 -25.56 -18.29 -3.41
C ARG A 138 -25.00 -19.64 -2.97
N ALA A 139 -24.33 -20.38 -3.83
CA ALA A 139 -23.62 -21.61 -3.46
C ALA A 139 -22.48 -21.31 -2.48
N LEU A 140 -21.84 -20.15 -2.61
CA LEU A 140 -20.79 -19.67 -1.73
C LEU A 140 -21.34 -19.19 -0.37
N ALA A 141 -22.50 -18.53 -0.34
CA ALA A 141 -23.11 -17.97 0.88
C ALA A 141 -23.80 -19.00 1.78
N ALA A 142 -24.35 -20.09 1.21
CA ALA A 142 -25.12 -21.10 1.94
C ALA A 142 -24.30 -22.00 2.90
N MET A 143 -22.97 -21.81 2.96
CA MET A 143 -22.06 -22.59 3.79
C MET A 143 -21.51 -21.80 4.99
N LEU A 144 -22.07 -20.64 5.33
CA LEU A 144 -21.45 -19.65 6.24
C LEU A 144 -22.08 -19.55 7.64
N ASP A 145 -22.99 -20.46 8.05
CA ASP A 145 -23.61 -20.41 9.39
C ASP A 145 -22.98 -21.47 10.31
N GLU A 146 -21.87 -21.14 10.97
CA GLU A 146 -21.51 -21.69 12.30
C GLU A 146 -20.57 -20.73 13.05
N PRO A 147 -20.78 -20.47 14.37
CA PRO A 147 -19.99 -19.51 15.15
C PRO A 147 -18.72 -20.17 15.73
N GLU A 148 -17.57 -19.58 15.48
CA GLU A 148 -16.29 -19.97 16.11
C GLU A 148 -16.11 -19.32 17.48
N THR A 149 -15.85 -20.15 18.49
CA THR A 149 -15.42 -19.77 19.85
C THR A 149 -13.93 -19.41 19.85
N ALA A 150 -13.60 -18.25 20.41
CA ALA A 150 -12.22 -17.77 20.58
C ALA A 150 -11.48 -18.53 21.68
N PRO A 151 -10.16 -18.79 21.56
CA PRO A 151 -9.34 -19.30 22.66
C PRO A 151 -8.92 -18.16 23.60
N GLU A 152 -9.13 -18.38 24.90
CA GLU A 152 -8.69 -17.51 25.99
C GLU A 152 -7.18 -17.64 26.26
N GLY A 153 -6.53 -16.51 26.53
CA GLY A 153 -5.36 -16.42 27.41
C GLY A 153 -4.01 -16.21 26.75
N CYS A 154 -3.62 -14.94 26.58
CA CYS A 154 -2.22 -14.56 26.73
C CYS A 154 -2.13 -13.16 27.37
N ALA A 155 -1.51 -13.12 28.55
CA ALA A 155 -1.27 -11.88 29.29
C ALA A 155 -0.17 -11.04 28.60
N PRO A 156 -0.22 -9.68 28.65
CA PRO A 156 0.81 -8.85 28.05
C PRO A 156 2.15 -9.00 28.81
N PRO A 157 3.29 -9.07 28.10
CA PRO A 157 4.59 -9.10 28.76
C PRO A 157 4.94 -7.74 29.36
N GLU A 158 5.47 -7.79 30.57
CA GLU A 158 5.99 -6.64 31.31
C GLU A 158 7.05 -5.87 30.53
N SER A 159 7.11 -4.57 30.73
CA SER A 159 8.01 -3.60 30.09
C SER A 159 9.49 -4.01 30.19
N SER A 160 10.03 -4.53 29.11
CA SER A 160 11.48 -4.77 28.97
C SER A 160 12.22 -3.46 28.71
N PRO A 161 13.49 -3.30 29.17
CA PRO A 161 14.29 -2.11 28.94
C PRO A 161 14.43 -1.83 27.44
N GLY A 162 14.22 -0.56 27.05
CA GLY A 162 14.10 -0.13 25.67
C GLY A 162 15.27 -0.58 24.78
N ILE A 163 14.92 -1.35 23.75
CA ILE A 163 15.87 -1.78 22.71
C ILE A 163 16.16 -0.56 21.82
N ALA A 164 17.42 -0.17 21.71
CA ALA A 164 17.81 0.86 20.76
C ALA A 164 17.74 0.30 19.31
N PRO A 165 17.21 1.07 18.33
CA PRO A 165 17.20 0.63 16.94
C PRO A 165 18.64 0.46 16.42
N ALA A 166 18.83 -0.47 15.47
CA ALA A 166 20.11 -0.60 14.78
C ALA A 166 20.47 0.73 14.10
N PRO A 167 21.74 1.20 14.17
CA PRO A 167 22.13 2.45 13.56
C PRO A 167 21.96 2.37 12.04
N ALA A 168 20.99 3.12 11.49
CA ALA A 168 20.93 3.39 10.06
C ALA A 168 22.14 4.26 9.70
N GLN A 169 22.76 4.00 8.54
CA GLN A 169 23.74 4.95 8.03
C GLN A 169 23.04 6.26 7.71
N PRO A 170 23.41 7.37 8.33
CA PRO A 170 22.75 8.64 8.08
C PRO A 170 22.90 9.04 6.59
N ALA A 171 21.87 9.64 6.04
CA ALA A 171 21.93 10.18 4.69
C ALA A 171 23.04 11.27 4.62
N SER A 172 23.70 11.38 3.45
CA SER A 172 24.72 12.42 3.26
C SER A 172 24.11 13.82 3.38
N PRO A 173 24.89 14.85 3.74
CA PRO A 173 24.41 16.24 3.80
C PRO A 173 23.74 16.71 2.51
N GLU A 174 24.29 16.32 1.36
CA GLU A 174 23.72 16.62 0.03
C GLU A 174 22.35 15.94 -0.17
N THR A 175 22.21 14.71 0.33
CA THR A 175 20.93 14.00 0.30
C THR A 175 19.91 14.72 1.18
N LEU A 176 20.28 15.11 2.39
CA LEU A 176 19.38 15.82 3.31
C LEU A 176 18.95 17.18 2.74
N GLU A 177 19.86 17.93 2.13
CA GLU A 177 19.52 19.19 1.44
C GLU A 177 18.50 18.94 0.32
N ALA A 178 18.73 17.91 -0.48
CA ALA A 178 17.83 17.52 -1.56
C ALA A 178 16.45 17.04 -1.05
N LEU A 179 16.40 16.36 0.09
CA LEU A 179 15.15 15.94 0.74
C LEU A 179 14.32 17.14 1.23
N ASN A 180 14.97 18.22 1.62
CA ASN A 180 14.34 19.41 2.19
C ASN A 180 14.00 20.50 1.15
N ARG A 181 14.20 20.24 -0.16
CA ARG A 181 13.85 21.21 -1.21
C ARG A 181 12.37 21.57 -1.17
N PRO A 182 12.02 22.87 -1.25
CA PRO A 182 10.61 23.30 -1.17
C PRO A 182 9.69 22.63 -2.18
N ALA A 183 10.15 22.44 -3.43
CA ALA A 183 9.36 21.80 -4.47
C ALA A 183 9.05 20.34 -4.13
N ARG A 184 10.01 19.60 -3.56
CA ARG A 184 9.81 18.23 -3.10
C ARG A 184 8.86 18.15 -1.90
N LEU A 185 9.05 19.05 -0.90
CA LEU A 185 8.16 19.12 0.26
C LEU A 185 6.72 19.46 -0.13
N PHE A 186 6.54 20.34 -1.11
CA PHE A 186 5.21 20.62 -1.68
C PHE A 186 4.56 19.37 -2.29
N ARG A 187 5.33 18.60 -3.11
CA ARG A 187 4.84 17.33 -3.68
C ARG A 187 4.53 16.30 -2.59
N LEU A 188 5.39 16.20 -1.57
CA LEU A 188 5.20 15.28 -0.44
C LEU A 188 3.92 15.61 0.32
N ARG A 189 3.68 16.88 0.67
CA ARG A 189 2.45 17.31 1.36
C ARG A 189 1.20 17.02 0.52
N ALA A 190 1.25 17.30 -0.77
CA ALA A 190 0.14 17.03 -1.69
C ALA A 190 -0.16 15.53 -1.78
N ALA A 191 0.86 14.70 -1.98
CA ALA A 191 0.69 13.24 -2.06
C ALA A 191 0.20 12.66 -0.73
N LEU A 192 0.76 13.09 0.42
CA LEU A 192 0.34 12.65 1.74
C LEU A 192 -1.13 12.98 2.02
N GLY A 193 -1.58 14.18 1.63
CA GLY A 193 -2.97 14.59 1.75
C GLY A 193 -3.91 13.66 0.94
N GLN A 194 -3.54 13.34 -0.29
CA GLN A 194 -4.32 12.45 -1.15
C GLN A 194 -4.33 11.01 -0.64
N VAL A 195 -3.22 10.50 -0.09
CA VAL A 195 -3.18 9.19 0.56
C VAL A 195 -4.06 9.17 1.81
N ALA A 196 -4.05 10.24 2.60
CA ALA A 196 -4.93 10.38 3.76
C ALA A 196 -6.42 10.38 3.35
N ASP A 197 -6.78 11.06 2.25
CA ASP A 197 -8.15 11.06 1.70
C ASP A 197 -8.56 9.63 1.24
N ALA A 198 -7.66 8.89 0.56
CA ALA A 198 -7.90 7.51 0.16
C ALA A 198 -8.10 6.58 1.38
N LEU A 199 -7.25 6.71 2.39
CA LEU A 199 -7.36 5.93 3.62
C LEU A 199 -8.65 6.27 4.39
N ALA A 200 -9.02 7.55 4.49
CA ALA A 200 -10.27 7.97 5.12
C ALA A 200 -11.49 7.33 4.44
N TYR A 201 -11.50 7.32 3.11
CA TYR A 201 -12.55 6.69 2.33
C TYR A 201 -12.66 5.18 2.59
N VAL A 202 -11.57 4.42 2.49
CA VAL A 202 -11.60 2.96 2.68
C VAL A 202 -11.87 2.58 4.14
N HIS A 203 -11.34 3.33 5.11
CA HIS A 203 -11.61 3.13 6.53
C HIS A 203 -13.07 3.44 6.87
N GLY A 204 -13.67 4.45 6.24
CA GLY A 204 -15.10 4.78 6.38
C GLY A 204 -16.02 3.66 5.92
N LEU A 205 -15.55 2.79 5.01
CA LEU A 205 -16.24 1.58 4.56
C LEU A 205 -15.92 0.34 5.40
N GLY A 206 -15.15 0.50 6.49
CA GLY A 206 -14.75 -0.60 7.37
C GLY A 206 -13.57 -1.44 6.87
N PHE A 207 -12.83 -0.95 5.84
CA PHE A 207 -11.67 -1.65 5.30
C PHE A 207 -10.36 -1.13 5.87
N VAL A 208 -9.41 -2.04 6.09
CA VAL A 208 -8.03 -1.75 6.45
C VAL A 208 -7.13 -2.25 5.31
N HIS A 209 -6.20 -1.42 4.88
CA HIS A 209 -5.32 -1.74 3.75
C HIS A 209 -4.30 -2.86 4.07
N ARG A 210 -3.75 -2.87 5.29
CA ARG A 210 -2.86 -3.90 5.87
C ARG A 210 -1.49 -4.09 5.21
N ASP A 211 -1.25 -3.55 4.03
CA ASP A 211 0.04 -3.63 3.30
C ASP A 211 0.45 -2.27 2.71
N LEU A 212 0.26 -1.19 3.47
CA LEU A 212 0.62 0.14 3.02
C LEU A 212 2.15 0.30 2.98
N LYS A 213 2.68 0.64 1.81
CA LYS A 213 4.10 0.86 1.52
C LYS A 213 4.26 1.75 0.30
N PRO A 214 5.44 2.37 0.06
CA PRO A 214 5.62 3.29 -1.07
C PRO A 214 5.27 2.70 -2.44
N SER A 215 5.55 1.42 -2.67
CA SER A 215 5.25 0.73 -3.94
C SER A 215 3.76 0.46 -4.16
N ASN A 216 2.92 0.59 -3.11
CA ASN A 216 1.47 0.44 -3.19
C ASN A 216 0.75 1.80 -3.31
N VAL A 217 1.51 2.88 -3.52
CA VAL A 217 1.00 4.21 -3.84
C VAL A 217 1.65 4.66 -5.14
N MET A 218 0.88 4.71 -6.22
CA MET A 218 1.31 5.26 -7.50
C MET A 218 0.92 6.73 -7.59
N VAL A 219 1.76 7.54 -8.24
CA VAL A 219 1.42 8.92 -8.58
C VAL A 219 1.41 9.02 -10.09
N ASP A 220 0.25 9.35 -10.65
CA ASP A 220 0.04 9.43 -12.09
C ASP A 220 0.60 10.74 -12.71
N ASP A 221 0.51 10.85 -14.04
CA ASP A 221 0.99 12.01 -14.79
C ASP A 221 0.25 13.31 -14.41
N ASP A 222 -0.97 13.22 -13.88
CA ASP A 222 -1.77 14.34 -13.34
C ASP A 222 -1.44 14.66 -11.88
N ARG A 223 -0.41 14.04 -11.30
CA ARG A 223 0.00 14.15 -9.89
C ARG A 223 -1.04 13.67 -8.89
N ARG A 224 -1.88 12.72 -9.29
CA ARG A 224 -2.84 12.09 -8.38
C ARG A 224 -2.19 10.85 -7.76
N ALA A 225 -2.15 10.82 -6.43
CA ALA A 225 -1.76 9.63 -5.70
C ALA A 225 -2.90 8.60 -5.77
N ARG A 226 -2.57 7.37 -6.12
CA ARG A 226 -3.50 6.25 -6.32
C ARG A 226 -3.08 5.09 -5.42
N LEU A 227 -3.90 4.80 -4.42
CA LEU A 227 -3.69 3.68 -3.50
C LEU A 227 -4.09 2.38 -4.17
N MET A 228 -3.22 1.37 -4.11
CA MET A 228 -3.41 0.08 -4.79
C MET A 228 -2.97 -1.09 -3.91
N ASP A 229 -3.28 -2.31 -4.36
CA ASP A 229 -2.80 -3.54 -3.72
C ASP A 229 -3.19 -3.69 -2.24
N PHE A 230 -4.49 -3.59 -1.94
CA PHE A 230 -5.03 -3.97 -0.64
C PHE A 230 -4.58 -5.39 -0.28
N GLY A 231 -4.14 -5.62 0.96
CA GLY A 231 -3.48 -6.84 1.41
C GLY A 231 -4.32 -8.13 1.34
N LEU A 232 -5.14 -8.31 0.29
CA LEU A 232 -6.00 -9.47 0.05
C LEU A 232 -5.30 -10.83 0.20
N VAL A 233 -4.02 -10.88 -0.15
CA VAL A 233 -3.27 -12.14 -0.15
C VAL A 233 -2.80 -12.51 1.25
N LYS A 234 -2.62 -11.54 2.15
CA LYS A 234 -2.23 -11.83 3.54
C LYS A 234 -3.34 -12.55 4.31
N LEU A 235 -4.60 -12.31 3.96
CA LEU A 235 -5.75 -13.01 4.57
C LEU A 235 -5.90 -14.46 4.09
N ALA A 236 -5.41 -14.77 2.88
CA ALA A 236 -5.42 -16.13 2.36
C ALA A 236 -4.29 -16.98 2.95
N SER A 237 -3.23 -16.38 3.48
CA SER A 237 -2.03 -17.05 3.99
C SER A 237 -1.92 -17.10 5.52
N GLU A 238 -2.91 -16.64 6.27
CA GLU A 238 -2.86 -16.59 7.75
C GLU A 238 -2.63 -17.95 8.46
N ARG A 239 -2.64 -19.07 7.73
CA ARG A 239 -2.32 -20.40 8.28
C ARG A 239 -0.98 -21.00 7.81
N ASP A 240 -0.30 -20.39 6.84
CA ASP A 240 0.98 -20.89 6.29
C ASP A 240 2.16 -19.97 6.58
N GLU A 241 2.09 -19.16 7.62
CA GLU A 241 3.24 -18.42 8.15
C GLU A 241 4.20 -19.33 8.92
N SER A 242 4.69 -20.39 8.28
CA SER A 242 6.07 -20.76 8.46
C SER A 242 6.90 -19.64 7.83
N ILE A 243 7.24 -18.64 8.66
CA ILE A 243 8.21 -17.59 8.38
C ILE A 243 9.43 -18.27 7.78
N THR A 244 9.50 -18.35 6.46
CA THR A 244 10.71 -18.77 5.78
C THR A 244 11.73 -17.67 5.99
N LEU A 245 12.53 -17.86 7.04
CA LEU A 245 13.69 -17.06 7.48
C LEU A 245 14.80 -16.96 6.42
N GLN A 246 14.51 -17.18 5.15
CA GLN A 246 15.48 -17.07 4.07
C GLN A 246 15.40 -15.67 3.42
N GLY A 247 16.18 -14.75 3.93
CA GLY A 247 16.85 -13.59 3.32
C GLY A 247 16.09 -12.63 2.37
N ARG A 248 14.95 -13.00 1.78
CA ARG A 248 14.25 -12.24 0.73
C ARG A 248 13.05 -11.40 1.18
N VAL A 249 12.64 -11.51 2.44
CA VAL A 249 11.33 -10.97 2.90
C VAL A 249 11.45 -9.76 3.82
N VAL A 250 12.64 -9.41 4.28
CA VAL A 250 12.88 -8.31 5.26
C VAL A 250 12.35 -6.94 4.79
N GLY A 251 12.36 -6.66 3.49
CA GLY A 251 11.95 -5.35 2.96
C GLY A 251 10.47 -5.02 3.13
N THR A 252 9.56 -5.99 3.07
CA THR A 252 8.11 -5.78 3.13
C THR A 252 7.62 -5.59 4.56
N TYR A 253 8.24 -6.23 5.54
CA TYR A 253 7.84 -6.15 6.96
C TYR A 253 8.15 -4.82 7.64
N ARG A 254 9.02 -3.98 7.05
CA ARG A 254 9.41 -2.69 7.64
C ARG A 254 8.27 -1.72 7.88
N TYR A 255 7.18 -1.84 7.11
CA TYR A 255 6.01 -0.95 7.21
C TYR A 255 4.92 -1.51 8.11
N MET A 256 5.10 -2.73 8.64
CA MET A 256 4.13 -3.41 9.49
C MET A 256 3.99 -2.70 10.83
N SER A 257 2.76 -2.59 11.30
CA SER A 257 2.50 -2.02 12.62
C SER A 257 2.84 -3.03 13.75
N PRO A 258 3.07 -2.55 15.00
CA PRO A 258 3.34 -3.44 16.13
C PRO A 258 2.25 -4.47 16.36
N GLU A 259 0.97 -4.09 16.24
CA GLU A 259 -0.16 -4.99 16.37
C GLU A 259 -0.21 -6.04 15.26
N GLN A 260 0.12 -5.68 14.02
CA GLN A 260 0.26 -6.65 12.93
C GLN A 260 1.40 -7.64 13.20
N ALA A 261 2.55 -7.14 13.68
CA ALA A 261 3.69 -7.97 14.02
C ALA A 261 3.40 -8.96 15.17
N GLN A 262 2.45 -8.64 16.04
CA GLN A 262 2.02 -9.50 17.15
C GLN A 262 0.85 -10.42 16.79
N GLY A 263 0.29 -10.32 15.58
CA GLY A 263 -0.93 -11.05 15.22
C GLY A 263 -2.18 -10.59 15.99
N LEU A 264 -2.15 -9.37 16.54
CA LEU A 264 -3.27 -8.78 17.27
C LEU A 264 -4.35 -8.25 16.29
N PRO A 265 -5.56 -8.01 16.74
CA PRO A 265 -6.60 -7.38 15.92
C PRO A 265 -6.12 -6.05 15.31
N VAL A 266 -6.30 -5.91 14.00
CA VAL A 266 -5.82 -4.80 13.18
C VAL A 266 -6.98 -3.90 12.82
N ASP A 267 -6.85 -2.59 13.03
CA ASP A 267 -7.81 -1.57 12.60
C ASP A 267 -7.16 -0.48 11.72
N ALA A 268 -7.92 0.57 11.41
CA ALA A 268 -7.48 1.72 10.61
C ALA A 268 -6.16 2.34 11.09
N ARG A 269 -5.88 2.33 12.39
CA ARG A 269 -4.68 2.91 13.00
C ARG A 269 -3.40 2.14 12.66
N SER A 270 -3.52 0.89 12.20
CA SER A 270 -2.38 0.13 11.69
C SER A 270 -1.88 0.68 10.34
N ASP A 271 -2.79 1.08 9.44
CA ASP A 271 -2.42 1.75 8.20
C ASP A 271 -1.81 3.13 8.47
N LEU A 272 -2.31 3.84 9.50
CA LEU A 272 -1.75 5.12 9.90
C LEU A 272 -0.31 4.97 10.42
N TYR A 273 0.00 3.90 11.16
CA TYR A 273 1.38 3.59 11.53
C TYR A 273 2.26 3.33 10.31
N SER A 274 1.80 2.52 9.36
CA SER A 274 2.51 2.25 8.10
C SER A 274 2.78 3.53 7.32
N LEU A 275 1.81 4.46 7.28
CA LEU A 275 1.98 5.79 6.70
C LEU A 275 3.04 6.62 7.45
N GLY A 276 3.12 6.48 8.77
CA GLY A 276 4.17 7.07 9.61
C GLY A 276 5.56 6.57 9.24
N VAL A 277 5.72 5.26 9.02
CA VAL A 277 6.98 4.67 8.56
C VAL A 277 7.38 5.21 7.19
N ILE A 278 6.43 5.30 6.26
CA ILE A 278 6.65 5.88 4.93
C ILE A 278 7.09 7.35 5.05
N LEU A 279 6.37 8.15 5.82
CA LEU A 279 6.68 9.57 6.00
C LEU A 279 8.05 9.78 6.65
N TYR A 280 8.38 9.00 7.68
CA TYR A 280 9.70 9.02 8.30
C TYR A 280 10.80 8.74 7.27
N GLU A 281 10.67 7.66 6.50
CA GLU A 281 11.64 7.28 5.48
C GLU A 281 11.80 8.38 4.41
N LEU A 282 10.71 9.00 3.98
CA LEU A 282 10.75 10.09 3.00
C LEU A 282 11.38 11.38 3.54
N LEU A 283 11.34 11.63 4.84
CA LEU A 283 11.97 12.78 5.49
C LEU A 283 13.42 12.51 5.88
N ALA A 284 13.72 11.32 6.37
CA ALA A 284 15.06 10.95 6.86
C ALA A 284 15.97 10.39 5.76
N GLY A 285 15.41 9.92 4.62
CA GLY A 285 16.14 9.19 3.60
C GLY A 285 16.45 7.73 3.97
N VAL A 286 16.14 7.33 5.20
CA VAL A 286 16.33 5.99 5.75
C VAL A 286 15.10 5.59 6.56
N PRO A 287 14.73 4.30 6.60
CA PRO A 287 13.59 3.86 7.40
C PRO A 287 13.88 3.98 8.91
N PRO A 288 12.83 4.09 9.77
CA PRO A 288 12.98 4.23 11.21
C PRO A 288 13.58 2.99 11.90
N PHE A 289 13.41 1.82 11.27
CA PHE A 289 13.87 0.53 11.77
C PHE A 289 14.63 -0.20 10.68
N CYS A 290 15.86 -0.63 10.98
CA CYS A 290 16.82 -1.15 10.03
C CYS A 290 17.47 -2.46 10.49
N GLY A 291 16.82 -3.22 11.38
CA GLY A 291 17.35 -4.49 11.89
C GLY A 291 17.97 -5.33 10.77
N PRO A 292 19.19 -5.87 10.97
CA PRO A 292 19.95 -6.58 9.93
C PRO A 292 19.29 -7.89 9.51
N ASP A 293 18.44 -8.44 10.35
CA ASP A 293 17.65 -9.65 10.12
C ASP A 293 16.21 -9.48 10.56
N ALA A 294 15.36 -10.45 10.23
CA ALA A 294 13.95 -10.40 10.53
C ALA A 294 13.66 -10.32 12.04
N ALA A 295 14.39 -11.08 12.86
CA ALA A 295 14.19 -11.15 14.30
C ALA A 295 14.50 -9.79 14.95
N ARG A 296 15.62 -9.17 14.57
CA ARG A 296 16.01 -7.86 15.07
C ARG A 296 15.05 -6.77 14.61
N LEU A 297 14.66 -6.78 13.32
CA LEU A 297 13.67 -5.84 12.79
C LEU A 297 12.33 -5.96 13.54
N TRP A 298 11.91 -7.18 13.86
CA TRP A 298 10.69 -7.45 14.64
C TRP A 298 10.77 -6.83 16.03
N GLN A 299 11.88 -7.06 16.72
CA GLN A 299 12.12 -6.46 18.04
C GLN A 299 12.11 -4.93 17.99
N GLU A 300 12.66 -4.33 16.94
CA GLU A 300 12.62 -2.88 16.75
C GLU A 300 11.21 -2.36 16.49
N ILE A 301 10.44 -3.04 15.64
CA ILE A 301 9.04 -2.68 15.37
C ILE A 301 8.21 -2.73 16.67
N LEU A 302 8.43 -3.73 17.49
CA LEU A 302 7.67 -3.91 18.73
C LEU A 302 8.08 -2.94 19.83
N HIS A 303 9.39 -2.75 20.04
CA HIS A 303 9.88 -2.17 21.28
C HIS A 303 10.77 -0.94 21.11
N ALA A 304 11.44 -0.75 19.95
CA ALA A 304 12.32 0.37 19.79
C ALA A 304 11.56 1.66 19.45
N ARG A 305 11.99 2.78 20.03
CA ARG A 305 11.57 4.11 19.57
C ARG A 305 12.38 4.48 18.34
N PRO A 306 11.74 5.03 17.28
CA PRO A 306 12.48 5.53 16.13
C PRO A 306 13.43 6.66 16.57
N PRO A 307 14.61 6.83 15.92
CA PRO A 307 15.45 7.98 16.15
C PRO A 307 14.66 9.27 15.92
N PRO A 308 14.78 10.30 16.77
CA PRO A 308 14.11 11.58 16.56
C PRO A 308 14.43 12.13 15.16
N LEU A 309 13.42 12.47 14.37
CA LEU A 309 13.62 12.90 12.98
C LEU A 309 14.56 14.09 12.85
N LEU A 310 14.48 15.08 13.76
CA LEU A 310 15.35 16.23 13.76
C LEU A 310 16.80 15.91 14.11
N SER A 311 17.10 14.77 14.75
CA SER A 311 18.46 14.31 14.95
C SER A 311 19.06 13.68 13.70
N VAL A 312 18.21 13.13 12.80
CA VAL A 312 18.61 12.49 11.54
C VAL A 312 18.59 13.50 10.39
N ASN A 313 17.58 14.36 10.34
CA ASN A 313 17.45 15.44 9.37
C ASN A 313 17.09 16.76 10.09
N PRO A 314 18.07 17.56 10.50
CA PRO A 314 17.82 18.83 11.22
C PRO A 314 17.03 19.86 10.41
N GLY A 315 17.06 19.77 9.07
CA GLY A 315 16.32 20.65 8.17
C GLY A 315 14.92 20.15 7.80
N ALA A 316 14.45 19.06 8.39
CA ALA A 316 13.13 18.51 8.07
C ALA A 316 12.01 19.50 8.49
N ASP A 317 10.94 19.51 7.70
CA ASP A 317 9.75 20.32 7.95
C ASP A 317 9.12 19.97 9.31
N PRO A 318 9.04 20.92 10.28
CA PRO A 318 8.57 20.60 11.63
C PRO A 318 7.13 20.11 11.72
N ALA A 319 6.25 20.50 10.79
CA ALA A 319 4.87 20.01 10.77
C ALA A 319 4.82 18.55 10.33
N LEU A 320 5.57 18.18 9.29
CA LEU A 320 5.68 16.80 8.84
C LEU A 320 6.37 15.90 9.87
N VAL A 321 7.36 16.43 10.59
CA VAL A 321 8.03 15.74 11.70
C VAL A 321 7.01 15.37 12.78
N ARG A 322 6.23 16.32 13.27
CA ARG A 322 5.18 16.07 14.29
C ARG A 322 4.15 15.03 13.83
N ILE A 323 3.77 15.07 12.55
CA ILE A 323 2.85 14.09 11.99
C ILE A 323 3.50 12.70 12.01
N ALA A 324 4.72 12.55 11.51
CA ALA A 324 5.44 11.29 11.46
C ALA A 324 5.63 10.68 12.85
N GLU A 325 6.09 11.46 13.81
CA GLU A 325 6.33 11.00 15.19
C GLU A 325 5.03 10.54 15.86
N ARG A 326 3.93 11.26 15.69
CA ARG A 326 2.63 10.85 16.23
C ARG A 326 2.10 9.57 15.55
N LEU A 327 2.29 9.40 14.26
CA LEU A 327 1.90 8.18 13.54
C LEU A 327 2.70 6.95 13.99
N LEU A 328 3.96 7.14 14.40
CA LEU A 328 4.88 6.08 14.81
C LEU A 328 4.76 5.68 16.29
N GLU A 329 3.81 6.24 17.04
CA GLU A 329 3.54 5.81 18.41
C GLU A 329 3.20 4.31 18.43
N LYS A 330 3.80 3.57 19.37
CA LYS A 330 3.59 2.12 19.47
C LYS A 330 2.18 1.79 19.91
N ASP A 331 1.66 2.58 20.86
CA ASP A 331 0.30 2.49 21.34
C ASP A 331 -0.64 3.11 20.28
N PRO A 332 -1.60 2.32 19.71
CA PRO A 332 -2.55 2.84 18.73
C PRO A 332 -3.39 4.00 19.26
N ASP A 333 -3.67 4.06 20.59
CA ASP A 333 -4.50 5.11 21.17
C ASP A 333 -3.78 6.48 21.23
N ARG A 334 -2.47 6.50 21.07
CA ARG A 334 -1.66 7.72 20.99
C ARG A 334 -1.47 8.25 19.57
N ARG A 335 -1.80 7.45 18.56
CA ARG A 335 -1.78 7.86 17.14
C ARG A 335 -2.92 8.81 16.83
N PHE A 336 -3.02 9.23 15.58
CA PHE A 336 -4.25 9.79 15.04
C PHE A 336 -5.34 8.70 15.05
N ARG A 337 -6.56 9.06 15.36
CA ARG A 337 -7.68 8.12 15.38
C ARG A 337 -8.20 7.82 13.98
N ARG A 338 -8.14 8.82 13.10
CA ARG A 338 -8.67 8.78 11.74
C ARG A 338 -7.73 9.47 10.76
N ALA A 339 -7.76 9.03 9.50
CA ALA A 339 -6.93 9.61 8.45
C ALA A 339 -7.27 11.08 8.15
N GLU A 340 -8.51 11.54 8.37
CA GLU A 340 -8.93 12.94 8.20
C GLU A 340 -8.17 13.89 9.13
N GLU A 341 -7.76 13.43 10.32
CA GLU A 341 -6.97 14.23 11.25
C GLU A 341 -5.58 14.56 10.68
N ILE A 342 -5.02 13.67 9.85
CA ILE A 342 -3.75 13.92 9.14
C ILE A 342 -3.93 15.07 8.15
N ARG A 343 -5.05 15.06 7.42
CA ARG A 343 -5.37 16.13 6.47
C ARG A 343 -5.47 17.48 7.17
N ALA A 344 -6.13 17.52 8.32
CA ALA A 344 -6.21 18.72 9.15
C ALA A 344 -4.82 19.18 9.65
N ALA A 345 -3.97 18.25 10.08
CA ALA A 345 -2.61 18.54 10.55
C ALA A 345 -1.67 19.03 9.43
N LEU A 346 -1.94 18.68 8.16
CA LEU A 346 -1.18 19.18 7.00
C LEU A 346 -1.54 20.61 6.62
N ALA A 347 -2.74 21.07 6.98
CA ALA A 347 -3.24 22.40 6.65
C ALA A 347 -2.82 23.49 7.69
N GLY A 348 -2.46 23.07 8.90
CA GLY A 348 -1.96 23.95 9.97
C GLY A 348 -0.45 24.01 10.01
#